data_a6ac010baf09be9a879e937d74a83d82
#
_entry.id   a6ac010baf09be9a879e937d74a83d82
#
_cell.length_a   1.000
_cell.length_b   1.000
_cell.length_c   1.000
_cell.angle_alpha   90.00
_cell.angle_beta   90.00
_cell.angle_gamma   90.00
#
_symmetry.space_group_name_H-M   'P 1'
#
loop_
_entity.id
_entity.type
_entity.pdbx_description
1 polymer ?
#
loop_
_entity_poly.entity_id
_entity_poly.type
_entity_poly.pdbx_seq_one_letter_code
_entity_poly.pdbx_strand_id
1 'polypeptide(L)'
;MNYNNLLQVCSDIHLERDDISDISKIIIPNAEILVLAGDIGNPMTSIYNNFLDYYSKLFKIIFIITGNHEYYGNTIIETDKKIEEICDLYENIHFLNNKVFKYEGILFIGTTLWSLIPEDYTVYNQLSSMNDFKLIKKFTLDEYRKLFINNIKFIKDNLEVNSIIITHHAPSMICIAEEYKGDKVNCCFASELDKIFMDDNVIGWIYGHTHNNLSLITQKKFMYSNCYRTDNYNKSGTII
;
A
#
# COMPACT_ATOMS: atom_id res chain seq x y z
N MET A 1 25.98 -0.15 -6.16
CA MET A 1 25.06 -0.32 -7.30
C MET A 1 24.39 1.01 -7.55
N ASN A 2 24.34 1.51 -8.78
CA ASN A 2 23.57 2.71 -9.11
C ASN A 2 22.10 2.26 -9.30
N TYR A 3 21.28 2.47 -8.31
CA TYR A 3 19.84 2.15 -8.35
C TYR A 3 19.00 3.23 -9.05
N ASN A 4 19.62 4.04 -9.92
CA ASN A 4 18.91 5.11 -10.62
C ASN A 4 17.73 4.52 -11.39
N ASN A 5 16.51 4.86 -10.96
CA ASN A 5 15.23 4.46 -11.54
C ASN A 5 14.86 2.97 -11.39
N LEU A 6 15.18 2.34 -10.25
CA LEU A 6 14.75 0.95 -10.01
C LEU A 6 13.26 0.86 -9.68
N LEU A 7 12.76 1.74 -8.83
CA LEU A 7 11.39 1.69 -8.31
C LEU A 7 10.56 2.92 -8.70
N GLN A 8 9.36 2.68 -9.17
CA GLN A 8 8.31 3.67 -9.34
C GLN A 8 7.12 3.30 -8.47
N VAL A 9 6.52 4.28 -7.81
CA VAL A 9 5.44 4.06 -6.83
C VAL A 9 4.18 4.78 -7.26
N CYS A 10 3.05 4.13 -7.10
CA CYS A 10 1.73 4.72 -7.18
C CYS A 10 0.78 4.04 -6.19
N SER A 11 -0.11 4.80 -5.59
CA SER A 11 -1.20 4.31 -4.73
C SER A 11 -2.43 5.19 -4.86
N ASP A 12 -3.53 4.78 -4.24
CA ASP A 12 -4.74 5.59 -4.06
C ASP A 12 -5.30 6.12 -5.42
N ILE A 13 -5.31 5.25 -6.43
CA ILE A 13 -5.82 5.58 -7.77
C ILE A 13 -7.34 5.63 -7.75
N HIS A 14 -7.97 4.69 -7.03
CA HIS A 14 -9.42 4.56 -6.94
C HIS A 14 -10.09 4.47 -8.32
N LEU A 15 -9.73 3.45 -9.10
CA LEU A 15 -10.30 3.18 -10.42
C LEU A 15 -11.82 2.97 -10.41
N GLU A 16 -12.40 2.73 -9.24
CA GLU A 16 -13.86 2.66 -9.04
C GLU A 16 -14.58 4.01 -9.17
N ARG A 17 -13.84 5.13 -9.24
CA ARG A 17 -14.42 6.46 -9.48
C ARG A 17 -14.53 6.74 -10.97
N ASP A 18 -15.63 7.35 -11.39
CA ASP A 18 -15.97 7.61 -12.80
C ASP A 18 -15.15 8.74 -13.46
N ASP A 19 -14.21 9.34 -12.75
CA ASP A 19 -13.42 10.49 -13.24
C ASP A 19 -12.15 10.08 -14.03
N ILE A 20 -11.82 8.78 -14.08
CA ILE A 20 -10.67 8.27 -14.86
C ILE A 20 -11.13 7.86 -16.24
N SER A 21 -10.88 8.70 -17.24
CA SER A 21 -11.23 8.45 -18.64
C SER A 21 -10.14 7.71 -19.42
N ASP A 22 -8.89 7.74 -18.97
CA ASP A 22 -7.74 7.19 -19.70
C ASP A 22 -6.67 6.69 -18.71
N ILE A 23 -6.63 5.37 -18.53
CA ILE A 23 -5.69 4.70 -17.61
C ILE A 23 -4.22 4.93 -18.00
N SER A 24 -3.94 5.16 -19.29
CA SER A 24 -2.56 5.34 -19.79
C SER A 24 -1.91 6.63 -19.29
N LYS A 25 -2.70 7.57 -18.79
CA LYS A 25 -2.23 8.87 -18.29
C LYS A 25 -1.95 8.91 -16.79
N ILE A 26 -2.25 7.81 -16.09
CA ILE A 26 -2.08 7.73 -14.64
C ILE A 26 -0.58 7.68 -14.30
N ILE A 27 0.15 6.72 -14.89
CA ILE A 27 1.57 6.50 -14.62
C ILE A 27 2.34 6.66 -15.93
N ILE A 28 3.41 7.43 -15.92
CA ILE A 28 4.38 7.50 -17.02
C ILE A 28 5.55 6.60 -16.64
N PRO A 29 5.74 5.46 -17.33
CA PRO A 29 6.79 4.50 -16.97
C PRO A 29 8.19 5.13 -17.03
N ASN A 30 8.93 5.00 -15.93
CA ASN A 30 10.27 5.57 -15.76
C ASN A 30 11.19 4.69 -14.88
N ALA A 31 10.79 3.46 -14.57
CA ALA A 31 11.58 2.52 -13.78
C ALA A 31 11.34 1.08 -14.26
N GLU A 32 12.14 0.14 -13.77
CA GLU A 32 11.95 -1.29 -14.08
C GLU A 32 10.79 -1.90 -13.29
N ILE A 33 10.62 -1.49 -12.03
CA ILE A 33 9.65 -2.04 -11.08
C ILE A 33 8.59 -1.00 -10.76
N LEU A 34 7.32 -1.38 -10.88
CA LEU A 34 6.19 -0.60 -10.39
C LEU A 34 5.69 -1.18 -9.06
N VAL A 35 5.55 -0.33 -8.05
CA VAL A 35 4.92 -0.66 -6.78
C VAL A 35 3.54 0.00 -6.72
N LEU A 36 2.50 -0.82 -6.68
CA LEU A 36 1.11 -0.41 -6.49
C LEU A 36 0.75 -0.60 -5.01
N ALA A 37 0.84 0.49 -4.24
CA ALA A 37 0.76 0.44 -2.79
C ALA A 37 -0.68 0.57 -2.24
N GLY A 38 -1.62 -0.15 -2.86
CA GLY A 38 -3.03 -0.25 -2.43
C GLY A 38 -3.94 0.85 -2.92
N ASP A 39 -5.24 0.64 -2.75
CA ASP A 39 -6.33 1.51 -3.21
C ASP A 39 -6.22 1.82 -4.72
N ILE A 40 -5.89 0.80 -5.49
CA ILE A 40 -5.83 0.89 -6.95
C ILE A 40 -7.25 0.90 -7.51
N GLY A 41 -8.13 0.06 -6.96
CA GLY A 41 -9.53 -0.01 -7.33
C GLY A 41 -10.19 -1.34 -7.00
N ASN A 42 -11.45 -1.50 -7.40
CA ASN A 42 -12.19 -2.72 -7.13
C ASN A 42 -11.77 -3.84 -8.12
N PRO A 43 -11.17 -4.95 -7.64
CA PRO A 43 -10.67 -6.03 -8.50
C PRO A 43 -11.78 -6.85 -9.19
N MET A 44 -13.05 -6.63 -8.82
CA MET A 44 -14.20 -7.25 -9.48
C MET A 44 -14.60 -6.53 -10.77
N THR A 45 -13.95 -5.42 -11.11
CA THR A 45 -14.29 -4.59 -12.28
C THR A 45 -13.36 -4.84 -13.47
N SER A 46 -13.86 -4.59 -14.68
CA SER A 46 -13.06 -4.70 -15.89
C SER A 46 -11.98 -3.64 -15.99
N ILE A 47 -12.19 -2.45 -15.43
CA ILE A 47 -11.20 -1.37 -15.45
C ILE A 47 -9.94 -1.74 -14.66
N TYR A 48 -10.08 -2.46 -13.54
CA TYR A 48 -8.95 -2.98 -12.77
C TYR A 48 -8.11 -3.94 -13.60
N ASN A 49 -8.75 -4.91 -14.27
CA ASN A 49 -8.06 -5.85 -15.15
C ASN A 49 -7.38 -5.14 -16.34
N ASN A 50 -8.06 -4.19 -16.97
CA ASN A 50 -7.52 -3.42 -18.10
C ASN A 50 -6.31 -2.58 -17.67
N PHE A 51 -6.33 -2.02 -16.46
CA PHE A 51 -5.21 -1.29 -15.89
C PHE A 51 -3.99 -2.19 -15.71
N LEU A 52 -4.15 -3.36 -15.11
CA LEU A 52 -3.05 -4.31 -14.94
C LEU A 52 -2.54 -4.86 -16.28
N ASP A 53 -3.43 -5.19 -17.21
CA ASP A 53 -3.04 -5.64 -18.55
C ASP A 53 -2.22 -4.57 -19.29
N TYR A 54 -2.61 -3.30 -19.17
CA TYR A 54 -1.88 -2.20 -19.80
C TYR A 54 -0.48 -2.04 -19.23
N TYR A 55 -0.36 -1.96 -17.88
CA TYR A 55 0.93 -1.70 -17.25
C TYR A 55 1.84 -2.93 -17.18
N SER A 56 1.31 -4.15 -17.23
CA SER A 56 2.11 -5.38 -17.34
C SER A 56 3.06 -5.39 -18.53
N LYS A 57 2.70 -4.71 -19.61
CA LYS A 57 3.50 -4.60 -20.84
C LYS A 57 4.60 -3.54 -20.77
N LEU A 58 4.58 -2.69 -19.74
CA LEU A 58 5.42 -1.51 -19.64
C LEU A 58 6.47 -1.60 -18.51
N PHE A 59 6.27 -2.52 -17.56
CA PHE A 59 7.18 -2.73 -16.45
C PHE A 59 7.71 -4.16 -16.43
N LYS A 60 8.94 -4.32 -15.98
CA LYS A 60 9.57 -5.63 -15.83
C LYS A 60 8.99 -6.43 -14.67
N ILE A 61 8.65 -5.74 -13.58
CA ILE A 61 8.01 -6.31 -12.39
C ILE A 61 6.96 -5.32 -11.89
N ILE A 62 5.81 -5.84 -11.47
CA ILE A 62 4.78 -5.07 -10.77
C ILE A 62 4.48 -5.75 -9.44
N PHE A 63 4.66 -5.03 -8.35
CA PHE A 63 4.22 -5.44 -7.03
C PHE A 63 2.88 -4.81 -6.72
N ILE A 64 1.93 -5.61 -6.26
CA ILE A 64 0.61 -5.15 -5.81
C ILE A 64 0.44 -5.55 -4.36
N ILE A 65 -0.02 -4.61 -3.55
CA ILE A 65 -0.66 -4.88 -2.27
C ILE A 65 -2.09 -4.35 -2.29
N THR A 66 -2.94 -4.83 -1.42
CA THR A 66 -4.28 -4.27 -1.20
C THR A 66 -4.24 -3.07 -0.26
N GLY A 67 -5.06 -2.06 -0.56
CA GLY A 67 -5.54 -1.12 0.43
C GLY A 67 -6.87 -1.59 1.03
N ASN A 68 -7.57 -0.71 1.73
CA ASN A 68 -8.89 -1.01 2.27
C ASN A 68 -9.99 -0.98 1.20
N HIS A 69 -9.87 -0.14 0.17
CA HIS A 69 -10.88 0.02 -0.88
C HIS A 69 -11.01 -1.21 -1.79
N GLU A 70 -9.95 -1.98 -2.02
CA GLU A 70 -10.05 -3.23 -2.76
C GLU A 70 -11.09 -4.17 -2.16
N TYR A 71 -11.29 -4.13 -0.85
CA TYR A 71 -12.19 -5.02 -0.12
C TYR A 71 -13.65 -4.56 -0.09
N TYR A 72 -13.96 -3.31 -0.49
CA TYR A 72 -15.32 -2.78 -0.40
C TYR A 72 -16.29 -3.57 -1.28
N GLY A 73 -17.42 -3.94 -0.67
CA GLY A 73 -18.45 -4.77 -1.29
C GLY A 73 -18.20 -6.28 -1.21
N ASN A 74 -17.04 -6.73 -0.71
CA ASN A 74 -16.67 -8.14 -0.60
C ASN A 74 -16.05 -8.47 0.76
N THR A 75 -15.73 -9.74 1.00
CA THR A 75 -14.92 -10.16 2.15
C THR A 75 -13.44 -10.08 1.80
N ILE A 76 -12.57 -10.02 2.83
CA ILE A 76 -11.10 -10.08 2.66
C ILE A 76 -10.72 -11.31 1.81
N ILE A 77 -11.22 -12.48 2.16
CA ILE A 77 -10.86 -13.75 1.49
C ILE A 77 -11.28 -13.77 0.01
N GLU A 78 -12.50 -13.30 -0.30
CA GLU A 78 -12.98 -13.26 -1.69
C GLU A 78 -12.14 -12.31 -2.55
N THR A 79 -11.75 -11.17 -1.98
CA THR A 79 -10.94 -10.15 -2.67
C THR A 79 -9.52 -10.63 -2.90
N ASP A 80 -8.86 -11.16 -1.87
CA ASP A 80 -7.49 -11.67 -1.98
C ASP A 80 -7.40 -12.77 -3.04
N LYS A 81 -8.34 -13.74 -3.00
CA LYS A 81 -8.43 -14.80 -3.99
C LYS A 81 -8.60 -14.24 -5.41
N LYS A 82 -9.46 -13.22 -5.58
CA LYS A 82 -9.68 -12.60 -6.88
C LYS A 82 -8.44 -11.92 -7.42
N ILE A 83 -7.69 -11.21 -6.57
CA ILE A 83 -6.44 -10.57 -6.98
C ILE A 83 -5.37 -11.63 -7.32
N GLU A 84 -5.27 -12.70 -6.55
CA GLU A 84 -4.39 -13.83 -6.89
C GLU A 84 -4.73 -14.40 -8.26
N GLU A 85 -6.00 -14.72 -8.55
CA GLU A 85 -6.45 -15.21 -9.85
C GLU A 85 -6.11 -14.26 -11.01
N ILE A 86 -6.17 -12.94 -10.78
CA ILE A 86 -5.78 -11.94 -11.79
C ILE A 86 -4.27 -11.93 -11.98
N CYS A 87 -3.51 -11.91 -10.90
CA CYS A 87 -2.04 -11.87 -10.97
C CYS A 87 -1.45 -13.12 -11.62
N ASP A 88 -2.06 -14.29 -11.40
CA ASP A 88 -1.65 -15.56 -12.02
C ASP A 88 -1.74 -15.59 -13.56
N LEU A 89 -2.42 -14.60 -14.16
CA LEU A 89 -2.46 -14.43 -15.63
C LEU A 89 -1.17 -13.79 -16.17
N TYR A 90 -0.29 -13.26 -15.31
CA TYR A 90 0.89 -12.51 -15.70
C TYR A 90 2.15 -13.06 -15.02
N GLU A 91 3.22 -13.21 -15.77
CA GLU A 91 4.51 -13.68 -15.22
C GLU A 91 5.22 -12.61 -14.35
N ASN A 92 4.89 -11.33 -14.57
CA ASN A 92 5.58 -10.19 -13.97
C ASN A 92 4.76 -9.39 -12.97
N ILE A 93 3.53 -9.83 -12.63
CA ILE A 93 2.71 -9.19 -11.61
C ILE A 93 2.69 -10.08 -10.36
N HIS A 94 3.07 -9.53 -9.22
CA HIS A 94 3.17 -10.26 -7.96
C HIS A 94 2.31 -9.61 -6.88
N PHE A 95 1.32 -10.35 -6.39
CA PHE A 95 0.50 -9.93 -5.27
C PHE A 95 1.23 -10.22 -3.95
N LEU A 96 1.63 -9.17 -3.24
CA LEU A 96 2.45 -9.27 -2.02
C LEU A 96 1.63 -9.07 -0.73
N ASN A 97 0.45 -9.66 -0.61
CA ASN A 97 -0.28 -9.61 0.67
C ASN A 97 0.21 -10.70 1.62
N ASN A 98 0.97 -10.30 2.65
CA ASN A 98 1.73 -11.20 3.53
C ASN A 98 2.62 -12.16 2.74
N LYS A 99 3.33 -11.64 1.74
CA LYS A 99 4.31 -12.37 0.93
C LYS A 99 5.59 -11.57 0.78
N VAL A 100 6.66 -12.26 0.45
CA VAL A 100 7.98 -11.67 0.18
C VAL A 100 8.43 -11.99 -1.23
N PHE A 101 9.25 -11.12 -1.79
CA PHE A 101 9.86 -11.31 -3.10
C PHE A 101 11.32 -10.84 -3.07
N LYS A 102 12.25 -11.68 -3.55
CA LYS A 102 13.67 -11.32 -3.64
C LYS A 102 14.03 -10.95 -5.07
N TYR A 103 14.62 -9.78 -5.23
CA TYR A 103 15.12 -9.32 -6.53
C TYR A 103 16.39 -8.51 -6.35
N GLU A 104 17.46 -8.88 -7.08
CA GLU A 104 18.76 -8.20 -7.11
C GLU A 104 19.37 -7.88 -5.72
N GLY A 105 19.19 -8.79 -4.75
CA GLY A 105 19.72 -8.63 -3.40
C GLY A 105 18.87 -7.74 -2.49
N ILE A 106 17.69 -7.33 -2.94
CA ILE A 106 16.68 -6.62 -2.16
C ILE A 106 15.57 -7.61 -1.83
N LEU A 107 15.09 -7.58 -0.58
CA LEU A 107 13.89 -8.28 -0.14
C LEU A 107 12.72 -7.31 -0.07
N PHE A 108 11.71 -7.55 -0.89
CA PHE A 108 10.43 -6.84 -0.82
C PHE A 108 9.48 -7.59 0.10
N ILE A 109 8.92 -6.91 1.09
CA ILE A 109 7.98 -7.46 2.07
C ILE A 109 6.68 -6.69 1.93
N GLY A 110 5.62 -7.34 1.45
CA GLY A 110 4.33 -6.68 1.18
C GLY A 110 3.21 -7.12 2.12
N THR A 111 2.40 -6.17 2.57
CA THR A 111 1.16 -6.39 3.32
C THR A 111 0.29 -5.14 3.33
N THR A 112 -1.03 -5.28 3.49
CA THR A 112 -1.93 -4.12 3.71
C THR A 112 -1.54 -3.34 4.96
N LEU A 113 -0.97 -4.00 5.95
CA LEU A 113 -0.61 -3.55 7.30
C LEU A 113 -1.83 -3.31 8.18
N TRP A 114 -2.87 -2.60 7.68
CA TRP A 114 -3.88 -2.00 8.53
C TRP A 114 -3.24 -1.04 9.55
N SER A 115 -3.89 -0.75 10.66
CA SER A 115 -3.31 0.15 11.66
C SER A 115 -3.70 -0.24 13.09
N LEU A 116 -2.97 0.27 14.08
CA LEU A 116 -3.27 -0.02 15.47
C LEU A 116 -4.42 0.86 15.96
N ILE A 117 -5.61 0.31 16.03
CA ILE A 117 -6.76 0.96 16.68
C ILE A 117 -6.73 0.62 18.18
N PRO A 118 -6.54 1.61 19.06
CA PRO A 118 -6.48 1.38 20.50
C PRO A 118 -7.82 0.92 21.06
N GLU A 119 -7.79 0.30 22.24
CA GLU A 119 -9.00 -0.09 23.00
C GLU A 119 -9.61 1.08 23.78
N ASP A 120 -9.57 2.28 23.21
CA ASP A 120 -10.15 3.48 23.84
C ASP A 120 -11.60 3.65 23.38
N TYR A 121 -12.51 3.68 24.33
CA TYR A 121 -13.95 3.84 24.10
C TYR A 121 -14.33 5.15 23.40
N THR A 122 -13.49 6.19 23.51
CA THR A 122 -13.74 7.48 22.86
C THR A 122 -13.51 7.43 21.35
N VAL A 123 -12.65 6.53 20.89
CA VAL A 123 -12.39 6.27 19.47
C VAL A 123 -13.48 5.37 18.89
N TYR A 124 -13.99 4.42 19.67
CA TYR A 124 -14.95 3.41 19.23
C TYR A 124 -16.21 3.99 18.57
N ASN A 125 -16.78 5.07 19.13
CA ASN A 125 -17.97 5.71 18.56
C ASN A 125 -17.69 6.39 17.20
N GLN A 126 -16.45 6.81 16.94
CA GLN A 126 -16.06 7.40 15.67
C GLN A 126 -15.74 6.31 14.63
N LEU A 127 -15.22 5.16 15.06
CA LEU A 127 -14.92 4.01 14.19
C LEU A 127 -16.17 3.46 13.50
N SER A 128 -17.31 3.49 14.16
CA SER A 128 -18.56 3.03 13.55
C SER A 128 -18.99 3.88 12.33
N SER A 129 -18.39 5.06 12.15
CA SER A 129 -18.59 5.91 10.97
C SER A 129 -17.67 5.56 9.80
N MET A 130 -16.58 4.81 10.02
CA MET A 130 -15.64 4.44 8.97
C MET A 130 -16.25 3.51 7.94
N ASN A 131 -15.90 3.76 6.69
CA ASN A 131 -16.40 2.98 5.56
C ASN A 131 -15.94 1.53 5.60
N ASP A 132 -14.77 1.24 6.15
CA ASP A 132 -14.22 -0.11 6.26
C ASP A 132 -15.19 -1.06 6.96
N PHE A 133 -15.74 -0.63 8.12
CA PHE A 133 -16.71 -1.44 8.89
C PHE A 133 -18.11 -1.49 8.29
N LYS A 134 -18.43 -0.60 7.32
CA LYS A 134 -19.71 -0.58 6.63
C LYS A 134 -19.70 -1.33 5.31
N LEU A 135 -18.57 -1.25 4.60
CA LEU A 135 -18.47 -1.68 3.20
C LEU A 135 -17.73 -2.99 3.03
N ILE A 136 -16.82 -3.36 3.93
CA ILE A 136 -16.18 -4.69 3.90
C ILE A 136 -17.12 -5.69 4.57
N LYS A 137 -17.51 -6.72 3.83
CA LYS A 137 -18.45 -7.73 4.34
C LYS A 137 -17.82 -8.55 5.47
N LYS A 138 -18.60 -8.77 6.55
CA LYS A 138 -18.18 -9.55 7.72
C LYS A 138 -16.90 -9.03 8.38
N PHE A 139 -16.65 -7.75 8.31
CA PHE A 139 -15.46 -7.11 8.85
C PHE A 139 -15.75 -6.44 10.18
N THR A 140 -15.04 -6.81 11.20
CA THR A 140 -15.22 -6.32 12.58
C THR A 140 -13.95 -5.64 13.07
N LEU A 141 -14.06 -4.85 14.14
CA LEU A 141 -12.92 -4.23 14.78
C LEU A 141 -11.91 -5.27 15.31
N ASP A 142 -12.39 -6.42 15.80
CA ASP A 142 -11.52 -7.50 16.27
C ASP A 142 -10.74 -8.12 15.10
N GLU A 143 -11.36 -8.28 13.92
CA GLU A 143 -10.68 -8.74 12.71
C GLU A 143 -9.65 -7.71 12.22
N TYR A 144 -10.01 -6.43 12.24
CA TYR A 144 -9.10 -5.34 11.89
C TYR A 144 -7.83 -5.39 12.75
N ARG A 145 -7.99 -5.44 14.08
CA ARG A 145 -6.86 -5.52 15.03
C ARG A 145 -6.02 -6.78 14.85
N LYS A 146 -6.70 -7.92 14.62
CA LYS A 146 -6.03 -9.21 14.36
C LYS A 146 -5.19 -9.17 13.09
N LEU A 147 -5.70 -8.54 12.03
CA LEU A 147 -4.94 -8.36 10.79
C LEU A 147 -3.69 -7.50 11.03
N PHE A 148 -3.82 -6.37 11.73
CA PHE A 148 -2.67 -5.54 12.09
C PHE A 148 -1.60 -6.34 12.85
N ILE A 149 -1.99 -7.07 13.89
CA ILE A 149 -1.05 -7.86 14.70
C ILE A 149 -0.34 -8.92 13.84
N ASN A 150 -1.08 -9.61 12.98
CA ASN A 150 -0.52 -10.63 12.09
C ASN A 150 0.43 -10.01 11.05
N ASN A 151 0.09 -8.86 10.49
CA ASN A 151 0.93 -8.16 9.52
C ASN A 151 2.24 -7.67 10.14
N ILE A 152 2.20 -7.12 11.37
CA ILE A 152 3.40 -6.74 12.11
C ILE A 152 4.29 -7.96 12.40
N LYS A 153 3.66 -9.06 12.84
CA LYS A 153 4.40 -10.30 13.06
C LYS A 153 5.05 -10.78 11.76
N PHE A 154 4.31 -10.79 10.65
CA PHE A 154 4.82 -11.18 9.35
C PHE A 154 6.01 -10.32 8.91
N ILE A 155 5.92 -9.00 9.03
CA ILE A 155 7.05 -8.11 8.72
C ILE A 155 8.27 -8.49 9.56
N LYS A 156 8.13 -8.57 10.89
CA LYS A 156 9.25 -8.87 11.80
C LYS A 156 9.89 -10.22 11.56
N ASP A 157 9.08 -11.24 11.27
CA ASP A 157 9.57 -12.60 11.03
C ASP A 157 10.34 -12.74 9.72
N ASN A 158 10.17 -11.79 8.77
CA ASN A 158 10.77 -11.84 7.43
C ASN A 158 11.83 -10.75 7.19
N LEU A 159 12.15 -9.91 8.18
CA LEU A 159 13.19 -8.89 7.98
C LEU A 159 14.55 -9.53 7.71
N GLU A 160 15.17 -9.14 6.60
CA GLU A 160 16.53 -9.49 6.21
C GLU A 160 17.27 -8.22 5.76
N VAL A 161 18.58 -8.29 5.64
CA VAL A 161 19.41 -7.19 5.14
C VAL A 161 18.91 -6.72 3.77
N ASN A 162 18.81 -5.41 3.59
CA ASN A 162 18.25 -4.76 2.40
C ASN A 162 16.75 -5.00 2.19
N SER A 163 15.96 -5.02 3.25
CA SER A 163 14.50 -5.11 3.15
C SER A 163 13.87 -3.78 2.75
N ILE A 164 12.96 -3.81 1.78
CA ILE A 164 12.00 -2.75 1.46
C ILE A 164 10.61 -3.25 1.87
N ILE A 165 9.98 -2.52 2.77
CA ILE A 165 8.63 -2.83 3.24
C ILE A 165 7.63 -2.05 2.39
N ILE A 166 6.58 -2.72 1.90
CA ILE A 166 5.50 -2.13 1.11
C ILE A 166 4.20 -2.34 1.87
N THR A 167 3.57 -1.25 2.29
CA THR A 167 2.28 -1.30 3.00
C THR A 167 1.28 -0.33 2.39
N HIS A 168 0.00 -0.52 2.67
CA HIS A 168 -0.98 0.50 2.33
C HIS A 168 -1.11 1.51 3.47
N HIS A 169 -1.43 1.05 4.69
CA HIS A 169 -1.48 1.96 5.84
C HIS A 169 -0.08 2.46 6.20
N ALA A 170 -0.04 3.69 6.70
CA ALA A 170 1.21 4.38 6.98
C ALA A 170 1.91 3.85 8.24
N PRO A 171 3.25 3.72 8.22
CA PRO A 171 4.01 3.16 9.33
C PRO A 171 4.32 4.16 10.46
N SER A 172 4.09 5.44 10.26
CA SER A 172 4.46 6.48 11.20
C SER A 172 3.47 7.63 11.20
N MET A 173 3.28 8.26 12.35
CA MET A 173 2.42 9.44 12.49
C MET A 173 2.96 10.67 11.74
N ILE A 174 4.23 10.68 11.35
CA ILE A 174 4.78 11.75 10.48
C ILE A 174 4.16 11.73 9.07
N CYS A 175 3.56 10.62 8.67
CA CYS A 175 2.88 10.45 7.38
C CYS A 175 1.52 11.16 7.32
N ILE A 176 0.97 11.57 8.46
CA ILE A 176 -0.30 12.29 8.56
C ILE A 176 -0.08 13.76 8.18
N ALA A 177 -0.95 14.29 7.32
CA ALA A 177 -0.90 15.69 6.93
C ALA A 177 -1.08 16.61 8.14
N GLU A 178 -0.41 17.78 8.11
CA GLU A 178 -0.35 18.72 9.23
C GLU A 178 -1.74 19.13 9.74
N GLU A 179 -2.68 19.30 8.82
CA GLU A 179 -4.06 19.70 9.10
C GLU A 179 -4.88 18.68 9.89
N TYR A 180 -4.47 17.39 9.88
CA TYR A 180 -5.13 16.31 10.61
C TYR A 180 -4.38 15.91 11.88
N LYS A 181 -3.24 16.52 12.19
CA LYS A 181 -2.48 16.18 13.40
C LYS A 181 -3.31 16.36 14.65
N GLY A 182 -3.29 15.34 15.51
CA GLY A 182 -4.04 15.31 16.76
C GLY A 182 -5.49 14.82 16.63
N ASP A 183 -5.96 14.51 15.42
CA ASP A 183 -7.27 13.86 15.29
C ASP A 183 -7.20 12.42 15.84
N LYS A 184 -8.22 12.05 16.60
CA LYS A 184 -8.32 10.72 17.22
C LYS A 184 -8.45 9.58 16.22
N VAL A 185 -9.00 9.86 15.02
CA VAL A 185 -9.14 8.85 13.97
C VAL A 185 -7.84 8.56 13.22
N ASN A 186 -6.76 9.32 13.46
CA ASN A 186 -5.46 9.06 12.84
C ASN A 186 -4.93 7.65 13.12
N CYS A 187 -5.35 7.03 14.22
CA CYS A 187 -5.06 5.63 14.50
C CYS A 187 -5.61 4.65 13.45
N CYS A 188 -6.51 5.08 12.58
CA CYS A 188 -7.03 4.27 11.45
C CYS A 188 -6.20 4.44 10.18
N PHE A 189 -5.30 5.42 10.14
CA PHE A 189 -4.51 5.75 8.96
C PHE A 189 -3.03 5.43 9.11
N ALA A 190 -2.51 5.55 10.34
CA ALA A 190 -1.10 5.38 10.62
C ALA A 190 -0.86 4.69 11.97
N SER A 191 0.30 4.08 12.11
CA SER A 191 0.75 3.41 13.34
C SER A 191 2.17 3.86 13.70
N GLU A 192 2.54 3.80 14.98
CA GLU A 192 3.87 4.17 15.47
C GLU A 192 4.86 3.00 15.32
N LEU A 193 5.32 2.74 14.10
CA LEU A 193 6.24 1.66 13.76
C LEU A 193 7.66 2.14 13.45
N ASP A 194 8.01 3.35 13.92
CA ASP A 194 9.32 3.97 13.69
C ASP A 194 10.48 3.06 14.11
N LYS A 195 10.30 2.23 15.15
CA LYS A 195 11.32 1.26 15.60
C LYS A 195 11.60 0.17 14.56
N ILE A 196 10.59 -0.23 13.78
CA ILE A 196 10.78 -1.21 12.69
C ILE A 196 11.46 -0.50 11.51
N PHE A 197 11.02 0.71 11.18
CA PHE A 197 11.66 1.51 10.13
C PHE A 197 13.14 1.77 10.43
N MET A 198 13.49 1.97 11.70
CA MET A 198 14.88 2.23 12.11
C MET A 198 15.74 0.97 12.21
N ASP A 199 15.18 -0.24 12.07
CA ASP A 199 15.96 -1.50 12.03
C ASP A 199 17.00 -1.47 10.91
N ASP A 200 18.23 -1.89 11.19
CA ASP A 200 19.36 -1.82 10.25
C ASP A 200 19.16 -2.67 8.99
N ASN A 201 18.27 -3.66 9.03
CA ASN A 201 17.90 -4.47 7.88
C ASN A 201 16.99 -3.75 6.89
N VAL A 202 16.27 -2.71 7.32
CA VAL A 202 15.33 -1.94 6.50
C VAL A 202 16.06 -0.83 5.78
N ILE A 203 15.96 -0.79 4.45
CA ILE A 203 16.46 0.29 3.60
C ILE A 203 15.36 1.19 3.07
N GLY A 204 14.10 0.75 3.08
CA GLY A 204 12.99 1.55 2.60
C GLY A 204 11.63 1.11 3.13
N TRP A 205 10.69 2.06 3.15
CA TRP A 205 9.28 1.83 3.41
C TRP A 205 8.42 2.62 2.44
N ILE A 206 7.57 1.92 1.70
CA ILE A 206 6.63 2.48 0.73
C ILE A 206 5.22 2.32 1.30
N TYR A 207 4.38 3.36 1.19
CA TYR A 207 3.01 3.31 1.71
C TYR A 207 2.06 4.21 0.89
N GLY A 208 0.75 4.11 1.17
CA GLY A 208 -0.34 4.91 0.61
C GLY A 208 -1.29 5.46 1.68
N HIS A 209 -2.59 5.42 1.43
CA HIS A 209 -3.72 5.61 2.35
C HIS A 209 -3.92 7.03 2.92
N THR A 210 -2.87 7.70 3.32
CA THR A 210 -2.98 9.01 4.00
C THR A 210 -3.31 10.15 3.05
N HIS A 211 -3.26 9.92 1.74
CA HIS A 211 -3.37 10.95 0.71
C HIS A 211 -2.46 12.16 0.99
N ASN A 212 -1.33 11.90 1.63
CA ASN A 212 -0.30 12.89 1.92
C ASN A 212 1.04 12.35 1.42
N ASN A 213 1.53 12.89 0.31
CA ASN A 213 2.76 12.43 -0.29
C ASN A 213 3.97 12.88 0.54
N LEU A 214 4.75 11.92 0.98
CA LEU A 214 5.98 12.13 1.73
C LEU A 214 7.17 11.56 0.96
N SER A 215 8.25 12.32 0.90
CA SER A 215 9.54 11.87 0.40
C SER A 215 10.61 12.15 1.46
N LEU A 216 10.79 11.22 2.38
CA LEU A 216 11.87 11.25 3.36
C LEU A 216 13.00 10.36 2.86
N ILE A 217 14.06 10.95 2.36
CA ILE A 217 15.22 10.24 1.83
C ILE A 217 16.45 10.65 2.63
N THR A 218 17.15 9.67 3.17
CA THR A 218 18.45 9.82 3.84
C THR A 218 19.52 9.06 3.05
N GLN A 219 20.77 9.14 3.47
CA GLN A 219 21.86 8.37 2.83
C GLN A 219 21.68 6.84 2.95
N LYS A 220 20.87 6.37 3.90
CA LYS A 220 20.74 4.93 4.23
C LYS A 220 19.33 4.38 4.05
N LYS A 221 18.31 5.22 4.18
CA LYS A 221 16.90 4.79 4.24
C LYS A 221 16.00 5.79 3.54
N PHE A 222 14.87 5.27 3.04
CA PHE A 222 13.79 6.13 2.54
C PHE A 222 12.44 5.72 3.14
N MET A 223 11.53 6.69 3.27
CA MET A 223 10.11 6.49 3.48
C MET A 223 9.37 7.32 2.42
N TYR A 224 8.49 6.66 1.66
CA TYR A 224 7.96 7.28 0.46
C TYR A 224 6.50 6.90 0.19
N SER A 225 5.73 7.88 -0.24
CA SER A 225 4.38 7.70 -0.78
C SER A 225 4.17 8.56 -2.02
N ASN A 226 3.33 8.09 -2.95
CA ASN A 226 2.97 8.79 -4.18
C ASN A 226 1.50 8.49 -4.52
N CYS A 227 0.60 9.06 -3.75
CA CYS A 227 -0.84 8.89 -3.86
C CYS A 227 -1.39 9.68 -5.06
N TYR A 228 -2.09 9.01 -5.96
CA TYR A 228 -2.63 9.61 -7.20
C TYR A 228 -3.62 10.76 -6.92
N ARG A 229 -4.39 10.66 -5.86
CA ARG A 229 -5.45 11.63 -5.49
C ARG A 229 -4.93 12.83 -4.70
N THR A 230 -3.73 13.29 -4.99
CA THR A 230 -3.12 14.47 -4.33
C THR A 230 -2.63 15.47 -5.36
N ASP A 231 -2.59 16.75 -4.99
CA ASP A 231 -2.13 17.83 -5.87
C ASP A 231 -0.64 17.69 -6.24
N ASN A 232 0.14 16.99 -5.41
CA ASN A 232 1.57 16.77 -5.60
C ASN A 232 1.90 15.37 -6.14
N TYR A 233 0.92 14.66 -6.73
CA TYR A 233 1.17 13.39 -7.39
C TYR A 233 2.18 13.52 -8.52
N ASN A 234 3.17 12.65 -8.52
CA ASN A 234 4.18 12.60 -9.59
C ASN A 234 3.96 11.35 -10.46
N LYS A 235 3.54 11.57 -11.71
CA LYS A 235 3.27 10.48 -12.68
C LYS A 235 4.47 9.61 -13.00
N SER A 236 5.68 10.15 -12.86
CA SER A 236 6.96 9.46 -13.04
C SER A 236 7.72 9.31 -11.73
N GLY A 237 7.02 9.36 -10.59
CA GLY A 237 7.59 9.33 -9.25
C GLY A 237 8.43 8.08 -9.02
N THR A 238 9.74 8.23 -9.24
CA THR A 238 10.73 7.19 -9.01
C THR A 238 11.44 7.41 -7.70
N ILE A 239 11.73 6.33 -7.01
CA ILE A 239 12.67 6.26 -5.89
C ILE A 239 13.86 5.44 -6.37
N ILE A 240 15.07 5.95 -6.19
CA ILE A 240 16.34 5.25 -6.44
C ILE A 240 16.49 4.70 -7.87
#